data_22c32c95b38c436bdaefb5521e9e6169
#
_entry.id   22c32c95b38c436bdaefb5521e9e6169
#
_cell.length_a   1.000
_cell.length_b   1.000
_cell.length_c   1.000
_cell.angle_alpha   90.00
_cell.angle_beta   90.00
_cell.angle_gamma   90.00
#
_symmetry.space_group_name_H-M   'P 1'
#
loop_
_entity.id
_entity.type
_entity.pdbx_description
1 polymer ?
#
loop_
_entity_poly.entity_id
_entity_poly.type
_entity_poly.pdbx_seq_one_letter_code
_entity_poly.pdbx_strand_id
1 'polypeptide(L)'
;MSEPLMDEVFGAISELGPDCEVHIGGGEPLLNPDCLVAAVNSAIKHRINISYVETNGFWGRNPGKFVPILKSLYKAGLRSFLISVSPFHAEFITPETTGAAIKHVREVFGYGGAFVWVPEFLEMLGRHDATKPLKFSELSPEMLRYIPDTYYLVPGGRVGFNDPPLYVLRPAREFFMTDCVRELMGTAHFHIDLYENYMPGGLCAGIAPCSFRELAEGVSLDSRPVLKALLNGGIKSLFDYATAFGFVENEKGYAGKCHLCVELRKFINEKSPCPELAPAEFYSFLAK
;
A
#
# COMPACT_ATOMS: atom_id res chain seq x y z
N MET A 1 13.58 -6.34 -5.65
CA MET A 1 14.25 -5.44 -6.61
C MET A 1 15.75 -5.70 -6.55
N SER A 2 16.44 -5.76 -7.69
CA SER A 2 17.91 -5.91 -7.74
C SER A 2 18.61 -4.56 -7.49
N GLU A 3 19.89 -4.58 -7.05
CA GLU A 3 20.64 -3.33 -6.85
C GLU A 3 20.75 -2.47 -8.12
N PRO A 4 21.03 -3.02 -9.32
CA PRO A 4 21.02 -2.22 -10.54
C PRO A 4 19.68 -1.54 -10.82
N LEU A 5 18.57 -2.24 -10.60
CA LEU A 5 17.24 -1.68 -10.79
C LEU A 5 16.93 -0.59 -9.77
N MET A 6 17.36 -0.74 -8.52
CA MET A 6 17.25 0.33 -7.49
C MET A 6 18.00 1.58 -7.93
N ASP A 7 19.20 1.41 -8.48
CA ASP A 7 20.01 2.52 -8.96
C ASP A 7 19.35 3.26 -10.12
N GLU A 8 18.75 2.53 -11.07
CA GLU A 8 17.95 3.13 -12.15
C GLU A 8 16.72 3.89 -11.63
N VAL A 9 15.96 3.28 -10.70
CA VAL A 9 14.76 3.90 -10.12
C VAL A 9 15.12 5.19 -9.38
N PHE A 10 16.13 5.17 -8.52
CA PHE A 10 16.55 6.38 -7.81
C PHE A 10 17.18 7.43 -8.75
N GLY A 11 17.85 6.98 -9.80
CA GLY A 11 18.31 7.87 -10.88
C GLY A 11 17.13 8.60 -11.52
N ALA A 12 16.11 7.88 -11.96
CA ALA A 12 14.92 8.46 -12.56
C ALA A 12 14.16 9.40 -11.59
N ILE A 13 14.03 9.01 -10.31
CA ILE A 13 13.40 9.86 -9.31
C ILE A 13 14.20 11.16 -9.10
N SER A 14 15.52 11.12 -9.14
CA SER A 14 16.37 12.30 -8.97
C SER A 14 16.15 13.35 -10.06
N GLU A 15 15.71 12.94 -11.26
CA GLU A 15 15.38 13.82 -12.36
C GLU A 15 14.04 14.56 -12.18
N LEU A 16 13.17 14.09 -11.27
CA LEU A 16 11.90 14.76 -10.97
C LEU A 16 12.08 16.07 -10.19
N GLY A 17 13.24 16.27 -9.59
CA GLY A 17 13.59 17.51 -8.90
C GLY A 17 13.94 17.31 -7.42
N PRO A 18 14.51 18.35 -6.78
CA PRO A 18 15.06 18.27 -5.43
C PRO A 18 14.01 18.12 -4.32
N ASP A 19 12.73 18.44 -4.62
CA ASP A 19 11.63 18.38 -3.65
C ASP A 19 10.96 16.99 -3.61
N CYS A 20 11.47 16.03 -4.40
CA CYS A 20 10.95 14.67 -4.39
C CYS A 20 11.49 13.91 -3.19
N GLU A 21 10.62 13.55 -2.27
CA GLU A 21 10.93 12.70 -1.12
C GLU A 21 10.45 11.27 -1.36
N VAL A 22 11.20 10.31 -0.86
CA VAL A 22 10.90 8.89 -1.01
C VAL A 22 10.65 8.25 0.34
N HIS A 23 9.67 7.38 0.43
CA HIS A 23 9.59 6.38 1.47
C HIS A 23 9.74 4.97 0.88
N ILE A 24 10.29 4.06 1.66
CA ILE A 24 10.46 2.66 1.27
C ILE A 24 9.42 1.84 2.03
N GLY A 25 8.52 1.22 1.30
CA GLY A 25 7.47 0.37 1.85
C GLY A 25 7.35 -0.94 1.09
N GLY A 26 6.14 -1.49 1.08
CA GLY A 26 5.77 -2.70 0.37
C GLY A 26 6.24 -3.98 1.06
N GLY A 27 5.38 -4.98 1.20
CA GLY A 27 5.68 -6.17 2.00
C GLY A 27 6.22 -5.82 3.40
N GLU A 28 7.38 -6.35 3.74
CA GLU A 28 8.12 -5.99 4.95
C GLU A 28 9.62 -5.83 4.61
N PRO A 29 10.14 -4.60 4.57
CA PRO A 29 11.52 -4.35 4.13
C PRO A 29 12.59 -5.06 4.96
N LEU A 30 12.34 -5.24 6.26
CA LEU A 30 13.29 -5.91 7.16
C LEU A 30 13.27 -7.45 7.09
N LEU A 31 12.47 -8.05 6.20
CA LEU A 31 12.66 -9.46 5.82
C LEU A 31 13.91 -9.65 4.97
N ASN A 32 14.32 -8.62 4.21
CA ASN A 32 15.56 -8.62 3.44
C ASN A 32 16.39 -7.37 3.76
N PRO A 33 17.09 -7.36 4.91
CA PRO A 33 17.85 -6.20 5.37
C PRO A 33 18.96 -5.74 4.42
N ASP A 34 19.61 -6.68 3.74
CA ASP A 34 20.70 -6.35 2.81
C ASP A 34 20.16 -5.57 1.60
N CYS A 35 19.00 -5.98 1.09
CA CYS A 35 18.27 -5.27 0.05
C CYS A 35 17.87 -3.85 0.52
N LEU A 36 17.40 -3.71 1.75
CA LEU A 36 17.05 -2.40 2.31
C LEU A 36 18.29 -1.49 2.45
N VAL A 37 19.40 -2.03 2.93
CA VAL A 37 20.67 -1.27 3.03
C VAL A 37 21.13 -0.83 1.65
N ALA A 38 21.06 -1.70 0.64
CA ALA A 38 21.41 -1.36 -0.74
C ALA A 38 20.50 -0.23 -1.28
N ALA A 39 19.19 -0.29 -1.01
CA ALA A 39 18.24 0.75 -1.41
C ALA A 39 18.57 2.10 -0.76
N VAL A 40 18.87 2.12 0.55
CA VAL A 40 19.28 3.35 1.25
C VAL A 40 20.56 3.92 0.67
N ASN A 41 21.57 3.08 0.41
CA ASN A 41 22.84 3.52 -0.18
C ASN A 41 22.64 4.09 -1.61
N SER A 42 21.79 3.47 -2.41
CA SER A 42 21.47 3.94 -3.77
C SER A 42 20.76 5.29 -3.73
N ALA A 43 19.77 5.46 -2.85
CA ALA A 43 19.08 6.73 -2.66
C ALA A 43 20.06 7.87 -2.30
N ILE A 44 20.97 7.61 -1.35
CA ILE A 44 22.01 8.58 -0.96
C ILE A 44 22.95 8.91 -2.11
N LYS A 45 23.37 7.91 -2.92
CA LYS A 45 24.19 8.11 -4.12
C LYS A 45 23.53 9.10 -5.09
N HIS A 46 22.21 9.00 -5.26
CA HIS A 46 21.41 9.88 -6.12
C HIS A 46 20.90 11.14 -5.41
N ARG A 47 21.33 11.40 -4.17
CA ARG A 47 20.92 12.56 -3.34
C ARG A 47 19.43 12.63 -3.07
N ILE A 48 18.77 11.48 -3.03
CA ILE A 48 17.35 11.34 -2.68
C ILE A 48 17.20 11.31 -1.17
N ASN A 49 16.30 12.14 -0.64
CA ASN A 49 15.92 12.08 0.76
C ASN A 49 14.94 10.93 0.99
N ILE A 50 15.28 10.01 1.91
CA ILE A 50 14.36 8.98 2.38
C ILE A 50 13.69 9.51 3.64
N SER A 51 12.42 9.87 3.55
CA SER A 51 11.61 10.38 4.65
C SER A 51 11.47 9.33 5.75
N TYR A 52 11.17 8.06 5.37
CA TYR A 52 11.07 6.94 6.30
C TYR A 52 11.06 5.59 5.57
N VAL A 53 11.25 4.53 6.35
CA VAL A 53 10.99 3.15 5.94
C VAL A 53 9.75 2.65 6.68
N GLU A 54 8.80 2.06 5.98
CA GLU A 54 7.63 1.43 6.57
C GLU A 54 7.96 0.02 7.07
N THR A 55 7.49 -0.32 8.27
CA THR A 55 7.66 -1.65 8.84
C THR A 55 6.47 -2.04 9.71
N ASN A 56 6.14 -3.32 9.72
CA ASN A 56 5.17 -3.87 10.65
C ASN A 56 5.74 -4.16 12.04
N GLY A 57 7.05 -4.04 12.23
CA GLY A 57 7.72 -4.18 13.52
C GLY A 57 7.88 -5.63 14.03
N PHE A 58 7.64 -6.66 13.20
CA PHE A 58 7.73 -8.09 13.59
C PHE A 58 9.05 -8.46 14.27
N TRP A 59 10.10 -7.75 13.95
CA TRP A 59 11.48 -7.96 14.38
C TRP A 59 11.75 -7.48 15.81
N GLY A 60 10.84 -6.76 16.44
CA GLY A 60 11.02 -6.21 17.79
C GLY A 60 11.40 -7.25 18.85
N ARG A 61 10.98 -8.51 18.67
CA ARG A 61 11.35 -9.65 19.54
C ARG A 61 12.80 -10.12 19.41
N ASN A 62 13.52 -9.68 18.36
CA ASN A 62 14.88 -10.15 18.11
C ASN A 62 15.87 -8.99 18.01
N PRO A 63 16.10 -8.23 19.11
CA PRO A 63 16.99 -7.07 19.11
C PRO A 63 18.42 -7.44 18.78
N GLY A 64 18.89 -8.63 19.19
CA GLY A 64 20.25 -9.08 18.90
C GLY A 64 20.59 -9.11 17.42
N LYS A 65 19.62 -9.50 16.59
CA LYS A 65 19.76 -9.49 15.13
C LYS A 65 19.53 -8.11 14.53
N PHE A 66 18.48 -7.40 14.94
CA PHE A 66 17.99 -6.24 14.19
C PHE A 66 18.58 -4.89 14.66
N VAL A 67 18.97 -4.73 15.92
CA VAL A 67 19.61 -3.48 16.37
C VAL A 67 20.91 -3.18 15.60
N PRO A 68 21.80 -4.15 15.29
CA PRO A 68 22.95 -3.90 14.41
C PRO A 68 22.54 -3.42 13.01
N ILE A 69 21.46 -3.98 12.44
CA ILE A 69 20.92 -3.57 11.14
C ILE A 69 20.41 -2.12 11.20
N LEU A 70 19.62 -1.78 12.22
CA LEU A 70 19.16 -0.41 12.44
C LEU A 70 20.31 0.59 12.51
N LYS A 71 21.39 0.23 13.23
CA LYS A 71 22.60 1.05 13.32
C LYS A 71 23.31 1.21 11.96
N SER A 72 23.32 0.17 11.12
CA SER A 72 23.87 0.24 9.77
C SER A 72 23.05 1.16 8.89
N LEU A 73 21.72 1.07 8.93
CA LEU A 73 20.80 1.95 8.22
C LEU A 73 20.95 3.42 8.66
N TYR A 74 21.07 3.66 9.96
CA TYR A 74 21.35 5.01 10.49
C TYR A 74 22.65 5.58 9.96
N LYS A 75 23.74 4.78 9.94
CA LYS A 75 25.04 5.17 9.38
C LYS A 75 24.96 5.44 7.88
N ALA A 76 24.16 4.65 7.16
CA ALA A 76 23.93 4.85 5.73
C ALA A 76 23.11 6.11 5.41
N GLY A 77 22.47 6.76 6.39
CA GLY A 77 21.77 8.02 6.18
C GLY A 77 20.27 7.99 6.46
N LEU A 78 19.66 6.82 6.68
CA LEU A 78 18.25 6.74 7.09
C LEU A 78 18.03 7.46 8.44
N ARG A 79 16.87 8.13 8.59
CA ARG A 79 16.59 8.91 9.81
C ARG A 79 15.34 8.47 10.56
N SER A 80 14.44 7.74 9.92
CA SER A 80 13.18 7.36 10.57
C SER A 80 12.52 6.10 9.99
N PHE A 81 11.65 5.53 10.81
CA PHE A 81 10.75 4.44 10.47
C PHE A 81 9.32 4.84 10.77
N LEU A 82 8.42 4.48 9.87
CA LEU A 82 6.99 4.44 10.12
C LEU A 82 6.62 3.01 10.55
N ILE A 83 6.12 2.86 11.78
CA ILE A 83 5.72 1.57 12.32
C ILE A 83 4.21 1.44 12.17
N SER A 84 3.79 0.51 11.33
CA SER A 84 2.38 0.25 11.06
C SER A 84 1.73 -0.48 12.23
N VAL A 85 0.69 0.12 12.80
CA VAL A 85 -0.08 -0.46 13.91
C VAL A 85 -1.55 -0.47 13.52
N SER A 86 -2.15 -1.65 13.49
CA SER A 86 -3.58 -1.82 13.24
C SER A 86 -4.06 -3.17 13.78
N PRO A 87 -5.37 -3.38 13.88
CA PRO A 87 -5.92 -4.69 14.19
C PRO A 87 -5.46 -5.80 13.24
N PHE A 88 -5.23 -5.49 11.96
CA PHE A 88 -4.72 -6.46 10.98
C PHE A 88 -3.28 -6.89 11.28
N HIS A 89 -2.43 -5.98 11.76
CA HIS A 89 -1.06 -6.31 12.18
C HIS A 89 -1.09 -7.08 13.52
N ALA A 90 -1.98 -6.71 14.42
CA ALA A 90 -2.10 -7.30 15.76
C ALA A 90 -2.50 -8.79 15.74
N GLU A 91 -3.10 -9.27 14.66
CA GLU A 91 -3.36 -10.70 14.46
C GLU A 91 -2.09 -11.56 14.43
N PHE A 92 -0.96 -10.96 14.04
CA PHE A 92 0.31 -11.67 13.83
C PHE A 92 1.43 -11.15 14.73
N ILE A 93 1.35 -9.90 15.16
CA ILE A 93 2.40 -9.19 15.89
C ILE A 93 1.83 -8.71 17.21
N THR A 94 2.39 -9.25 18.31
CA THR A 94 1.91 -8.91 19.64
C THR A 94 2.17 -7.43 19.98
N PRO A 95 1.35 -6.80 20.84
CA PRO A 95 1.59 -5.43 21.30
C PRO A 95 2.97 -5.24 21.93
N GLU A 96 3.48 -6.24 22.67
CA GLU A 96 4.83 -6.26 23.23
C GLU A 96 5.90 -6.17 22.13
N THR A 97 5.73 -6.93 21.04
CA THR A 97 6.65 -6.90 19.89
C THR A 97 6.66 -5.53 19.22
N THR A 98 5.48 -4.95 19.00
CA THR A 98 5.34 -3.60 18.43
C THR A 98 6.01 -2.56 19.33
N GLY A 99 5.75 -2.61 20.64
CA GLY A 99 6.38 -1.72 21.63
C GLY A 99 7.90 -1.86 21.66
N ALA A 100 8.43 -3.07 21.57
CA ALA A 100 9.86 -3.33 21.49
C ALA A 100 10.47 -2.76 20.20
N ALA A 101 9.79 -2.89 19.04
CA ALA A 101 10.25 -2.30 17.79
C ALA A 101 10.33 -0.77 17.88
N ILE A 102 9.29 -0.11 18.39
CA ILE A 102 9.28 1.34 18.63
C ILE A 102 10.45 1.76 19.52
N LYS A 103 10.65 1.04 20.62
CA LYS A 103 11.76 1.31 21.57
C LYS A 103 13.11 1.23 20.87
N HIS A 104 13.38 0.15 20.14
CA HIS A 104 14.68 -0.06 19.49
C HIS A 104 14.94 0.96 18.36
N VAL A 105 13.92 1.37 17.62
CA VAL A 105 14.07 2.49 16.67
C VAL A 105 14.45 3.76 17.41
N ARG A 106 13.74 4.11 18.50
CA ARG A 106 14.06 5.33 19.28
C ARG A 106 15.44 5.31 19.92
N GLU A 107 15.92 4.17 20.35
CA GLU A 107 17.28 4.01 20.89
C GLU A 107 18.37 4.28 19.85
N VAL A 108 18.13 3.98 18.58
CA VAL A 108 19.11 4.17 17.49
C VAL A 108 18.96 5.50 16.78
N PHE A 109 17.72 5.92 16.50
CA PHE A 109 17.38 7.08 15.67
C PHE A 109 16.97 8.32 16.48
N GLY A 110 16.84 8.20 17.79
CA GLY A 110 16.27 9.22 18.66
C GLY A 110 14.73 9.16 18.70
N TYR A 111 14.12 9.99 19.54
CA TYR A 111 12.67 9.97 19.77
C TYR A 111 11.86 10.20 18.48
N GLY A 112 12.28 11.17 17.66
CA GLY A 112 11.65 11.48 16.37
C GLY A 112 11.91 10.46 15.25
N GLY A 113 12.73 9.44 15.49
CA GLY A 113 13.02 8.40 14.50
C GLY A 113 11.93 7.35 14.35
N ALA A 114 10.91 7.31 15.22
CA ALA A 114 9.80 6.37 15.17
C ALA A 114 8.47 7.08 15.05
N PHE A 115 7.80 6.95 13.91
CA PHE A 115 6.41 7.35 13.70
C PHE A 115 5.51 6.13 13.85
N VAL A 116 4.35 6.29 14.45
CA VAL A 116 3.34 5.23 14.58
C VAL A 116 2.17 5.54 13.67
N TRP A 117 1.84 4.62 12.82
CA TRP A 117 0.65 4.66 11.98
C TRP A 117 -0.27 3.49 12.35
N VAL A 118 -1.37 3.65 13.05
CA VAL A 118 -2.11 4.80 13.58
C VAL A 118 -1.96 4.81 15.10
N PRO A 119 -1.66 5.95 15.76
CA PRO A 119 -1.44 6.00 17.22
C PRO A 119 -2.62 5.51 18.05
N GLU A 120 -3.86 5.75 17.59
CA GLU A 120 -5.09 5.33 18.25
C GLU A 120 -5.17 3.80 18.39
N PHE A 121 -4.68 3.06 17.39
CA PHE A 121 -4.59 1.60 17.48
C PHE A 121 -3.51 1.14 18.46
N LEU A 122 -2.41 1.86 18.57
CA LEU A 122 -1.39 1.55 19.58
C LEU A 122 -1.97 1.70 20.99
N GLU A 123 -2.74 2.77 21.23
CA GLU A 123 -3.42 2.97 22.51
C GLU A 123 -4.47 1.89 22.79
N MET A 124 -5.24 1.51 21.77
CA MET A 124 -6.20 0.42 21.86
C MET A 124 -5.51 -0.90 22.22
N LEU A 125 -4.42 -1.22 21.54
CA LEU A 125 -3.64 -2.46 21.80
C LEU A 125 -3.06 -2.50 23.23
N GLY A 126 -2.72 -1.34 23.79
CA GLY A 126 -2.24 -1.22 25.16
C GLY A 126 -3.24 -1.66 26.24
N ARG A 127 -4.51 -1.84 25.87
CA ARG A 127 -5.59 -2.32 26.76
C ARG A 127 -5.77 -3.86 26.72
N HIS A 128 -5.06 -4.54 25.84
CA HIS A 128 -5.11 -6.00 25.67
C HIS A 128 -3.87 -6.67 26.26
N ASP A 129 -3.91 -8.00 26.36
CA ASP A 129 -2.76 -8.80 26.78
C ASP A 129 -1.60 -8.59 25.81
N ALA A 130 -0.58 -7.88 26.27
CA ALA A 130 0.56 -7.47 25.44
C ALA A 130 1.35 -8.66 24.87
N THR A 131 1.23 -9.85 25.46
CA THR A 131 2.00 -11.05 25.11
C THR A 131 1.33 -11.91 24.03
N LYS A 132 0.06 -11.61 23.70
CA LYS A 132 -0.74 -12.40 22.75
C LYS A 132 -1.12 -11.58 21.51
N PRO A 133 -1.17 -12.22 20.32
CA PRO A 133 -1.83 -11.63 19.18
C PRO A 133 -3.30 -11.36 19.47
N LEU A 134 -3.83 -10.29 18.94
CA LEU A 134 -5.25 -9.94 19.01
C LEU A 134 -5.94 -10.40 17.73
N LYS A 135 -6.73 -11.46 17.81
CA LYS A 135 -7.44 -11.98 16.65
C LYS A 135 -8.57 -11.04 16.22
N PHE A 136 -8.73 -10.90 14.94
CA PHE A 136 -9.80 -10.07 14.37
C PHE A 136 -11.19 -10.51 14.83
N SER A 137 -11.39 -11.83 15.00
CA SER A 137 -12.62 -12.42 15.53
C SER A 137 -12.91 -12.10 17.00
N GLU A 138 -11.92 -11.59 17.74
CA GLU A 138 -12.05 -11.19 19.15
C GLU A 138 -12.44 -9.71 19.30
N LEU A 139 -12.44 -8.96 18.19
CA LEU A 139 -12.83 -7.55 18.19
C LEU A 139 -14.34 -7.41 18.38
N SER A 140 -14.74 -6.47 19.22
CA SER A 140 -16.17 -6.17 19.40
C SER A 140 -16.77 -5.55 18.12
N PRO A 141 -18.08 -5.68 17.88
CA PRO A 141 -18.76 -5.03 16.77
C PRO A 141 -18.57 -3.50 16.74
N GLU A 142 -18.39 -2.89 17.90
CA GLU A 142 -18.09 -1.47 18.02
C GLU A 142 -16.68 -1.15 17.49
N MET A 143 -15.68 -1.93 17.90
CA MET A 143 -14.31 -1.79 17.39
C MET A 143 -14.23 -2.00 15.89
N LEU A 144 -14.93 -3.01 15.35
CA LEU A 144 -14.97 -3.28 13.91
C LEU A 144 -15.53 -2.09 13.13
N ARG A 145 -16.57 -1.42 13.64
CA ARG A 145 -17.13 -0.21 13.01
C ARG A 145 -16.20 1.00 13.07
N TYR A 146 -15.35 1.06 14.10
CA TYR A 146 -14.41 2.15 14.30
C TYR A 146 -13.20 2.08 13.36
N ILE A 147 -12.78 0.88 12.95
CA ILE A 147 -11.59 0.66 12.13
C ILE A 147 -11.59 1.44 10.80
N PRO A 148 -12.66 1.41 9.96
CA PRO A 148 -12.65 2.11 8.68
C PRO A 148 -12.39 3.61 8.78
N ASP A 149 -13.04 4.26 9.73
CA ASP A 149 -12.95 5.71 9.90
C ASP A 149 -11.61 6.14 10.50
N THR A 150 -11.13 5.42 11.52
CA THR A 150 -9.85 5.72 12.19
C THR A 150 -8.64 5.47 11.30
N TYR A 151 -8.67 4.42 10.51
CA TYR A 151 -7.55 4.06 9.63
C TYR A 151 -7.65 4.71 8.25
N TYR A 152 -8.72 5.41 7.95
CA TYR A 152 -9.03 5.91 6.60
C TYR A 152 -8.92 4.79 5.56
N LEU A 153 -9.49 3.63 5.88
CA LEU A 153 -9.40 2.47 5.01
C LEU A 153 -10.09 2.71 3.68
N VAL A 154 -9.34 2.44 2.61
CA VAL A 154 -9.89 2.40 1.26
C VAL A 154 -10.14 0.95 0.87
N PRO A 155 -11.38 0.55 0.56
CA PRO A 155 -11.68 -0.83 0.20
C PRO A 155 -11.22 -1.19 -1.23
N GLY A 156 -10.01 -0.79 -1.58
CA GLY A 156 -9.37 -1.01 -2.88
C GLY A 156 -8.39 -2.20 -2.90
N GLY A 157 -8.42 -3.02 -1.88
CA GLY A 157 -7.60 -4.20 -1.73
C GLY A 157 -8.34 -5.28 -0.94
N ARG A 158 -7.61 -6.15 -0.25
CA ARG A 158 -8.16 -7.31 0.50
C ARG A 158 -9.26 -6.93 1.50
N VAL A 159 -9.20 -5.75 2.10
CA VAL A 159 -10.19 -5.28 3.06
C VAL A 159 -11.61 -5.16 2.49
N GLY A 160 -11.75 -4.95 1.18
CA GLY A 160 -13.05 -4.97 0.50
C GLY A 160 -13.71 -6.35 0.51
N PHE A 161 -12.92 -7.40 0.63
CA PHE A 161 -13.33 -8.81 0.60
C PHE A 161 -13.38 -9.47 1.98
N ASN A 162 -13.30 -8.71 3.07
CA ASN A 162 -13.40 -9.24 4.43
C ASN A 162 -14.76 -9.88 4.71
N ASP A 163 -14.73 -10.98 5.47
CA ASP A 163 -15.91 -11.62 6.01
C ASP A 163 -15.77 -11.76 7.55
N PRO A 164 -16.61 -11.13 8.39
CA PRO A 164 -17.69 -10.20 7.99
C PRO A 164 -17.17 -8.90 7.40
N PRO A 165 -17.95 -8.22 6.53
CA PRO A 165 -17.54 -6.97 5.91
C PRO A 165 -17.41 -5.86 6.95
N LEU A 166 -16.35 -5.05 6.84
CA LEU A 166 -16.12 -3.87 7.69
C LEU A 166 -17.00 -2.67 7.31
N TYR A 167 -17.65 -2.74 6.17
CA TYR A 167 -18.45 -1.67 5.59
C TYR A 167 -19.89 -2.12 5.36
N VAL A 168 -20.81 -1.16 5.36
CA VAL A 168 -22.13 -1.39 4.83
C VAL A 168 -22.04 -1.55 3.32
N LEU A 169 -22.42 -2.73 2.82
CA LEU A 169 -22.38 -3.01 1.39
C LEU A 169 -23.56 -2.31 0.69
N ARG A 170 -23.31 -1.75 -0.50
CA ARG A 170 -24.28 -0.99 -1.29
C ARG A 170 -24.26 -1.43 -2.75
N PRO A 171 -25.40 -1.32 -3.47
CA PRO A 171 -25.47 -1.63 -4.89
C PRO A 171 -24.49 -0.80 -5.73
N ALA A 172 -24.02 -1.36 -6.83
CA ALA A 172 -23.07 -0.69 -7.74
C ALA A 172 -23.55 0.70 -8.18
N ARG A 173 -24.86 0.86 -8.43
CA ARG A 173 -25.47 2.12 -8.87
C ARG A 173 -25.21 3.31 -7.94
N GLU A 174 -24.98 3.08 -6.65
CA GLU A 174 -24.70 4.15 -5.69
C GLU A 174 -23.31 4.79 -5.92
N PHE A 175 -22.43 4.11 -6.64
CA PHE A 175 -21.09 4.60 -6.97
C PHE A 175 -20.94 5.17 -8.38
N PHE A 176 -21.99 5.09 -9.23
CA PHE A 176 -21.91 5.49 -10.64
C PHE A 176 -21.63 6.97 -10.88
N MET A 177 -21.93 7.83 -9.92
CA MET A 177 -21.64 9.27 -10.01
C MET A 177 -20.26 9.64 -9.47
N THR A 178 -19.40 8.64 -9.19
CA THR A 178 -18.05 8.86 -8.69
C THR A 178 -17.03 8.64 -9.80
N ASP A 179 -15.97 9.44 -9.77
CA ASP A 179 -14.82 9.30 -10.66
C ASP A 179 -13.52 9.06 -9.87
N CYS A 180 -12.44 8.84 -10.59
CA CYS A 180 -11.10 8.64 -10.08
C CYS A 180 -10.07 9.50 -10.83
N VAL A 181 -10.52 10.57 -11.50
CA VAL A 181 -9.63 11.42 -12.32
C VAL A 181 -8.52 12.01 -11.47
N ARG A 182 -8.87 12.55 -10.28
CA ARG A 182 -7.89 13.13 -9.36
C ARG A 182 -6.88 12.10 -8.87
N GLU A 183 -7.34 10.90 -8.53
CA GLU A 183 -6.49 9.82 -8.04
C GLU A 183 -5.57 9.27 -9.14
N LEU A 184 -6.07 9.18 -10.37
CA LEU A 184 -5.30 8.62 -11.50
C LEU A 184 -4.33 9.63 -12.13
N MET A 185 -4.68 10.91 -12.12
CA MET A 185 -3.89 11.99 -12.72
C MET A 185 -3.01 12.71 -11.71
N GLY A 186 -3.19 12.45 -10.41
CA GLY A 186 -2.40 13.09 -9.36
C GLY A 186 -0.96 12.59 -9.36
N THR A 187 0.01 13.52 -9.34
CA THR A 187 1.45 13.22 -9.32
C THR A 187 2.10 13.52 -7.96
N ALA A 188 1.33 14.02 -7.00
CA ALA A 188 1.86 14.39 -5.68
C ALA A 188 2.30 13.17 -4.85
N HIS A 189 1.76 12.00 -5.13
CA HIS A 189 2.13 10.74 -4.50
C HIS A 189 1.92 9.60 -5.50
N PHE A 190 2.94 8.76 -5.66
CA PHE A 190 2.89 7.59 -6.53
C PHE A 190 3.79 6.48 -5.95
N HIS A 191 3.64 5.26 -6.47
CA HIS A 191 4.53 4.17 -6.12
C HIS A 191 5.23 3.63 -7.37
N ILE A 192 6.44 3.14 -7.18
CA ILE A 192 7.14 2.28 -8.14
C ILE A 192 7.31 0.93 -7.45
N ASP A 193 6.73 -0.12 -8.03
CA ASP A 193 6.81 -1.45 -7.47
C ASP A 193 8.06 -2.23 -7.94
N LEU A 194 8.23 -3.45 -7.43
CA LEU A 194 9.36 -4.29 -7.79
C LEU A 194 9.26 -4.92 -9.20
N TYR A 195 8.15 -4.70 -9.89
CA TYR A 195 7.94 -5.08 -11.29
C TYR A 195 8.12 -3.89 -12.25
N GLU A 196 8.65 -2.78 -11.75
CA GLU A 196 8.90 -1.54 -12.51
C GLU A 196 7.64 -0.75 -12.88
N ASN A 197 6.49 -1.12 -12.31
CA ASN A 197 5.24 -0.44 -12.56
C ASN A 197 5.18 0.90 -11.84
N TYR A 198 4.77 1.94 -12.56
CA TYR A 198 4.29 3.17 -11.97
C TYR A 198 2.82 3.02 -11.57
N MET A 199 2.51 3.25 -10.30
CA MET A 199 1.15 3.21 -9.75
C MET A 199 0.73 4.60 -9.29
N PRO A 200 -0.29 5.21 -9.89
CA PRO A 200 -0.70 6.57 -9.58
C PRO A 200 -1.45 6.68 -8.26
N GLY A 201 -1.37 7.85 -7.66
CA GLY A 201 -2.25 8.28 -6.57
C GLY A 201 -2.21 7.48 -5.29
N GLY A 202 -1.20 6.63 -5.08
CA GLY A 202 -0.97 5.89 -3.84
C GLY A 202 -2.03 4.86 -3.45
N LEU A 203 -3.24 4.92 -3.97
CA LEU A 203 -4.38 4.08 -3.59
C LEU A 203 -5.01 3.31 -4.75
N CYS A 204 -4.49 3.46 -5.97
CA CYS A 204 -4.98 2.77 -7.16
C CYS A 204 -4.25 1.45 -7.40
N ALA A 205 -4.05 0.64 -6.36
CA ALA A 205 -3.37 -0.65 -6.46
C ALA A 205 -3.94 -1.54 -7.57
N GLY A 206 -3.06 -2.19 -8.32
CA GLY A 206 -3.43 -2.99 -9.48
C GLY A 206 -3.71 -2.18 -10.75
N ILE A 207 -3.46 -0.88 -10.75
CA ILE A 207 -3.43 -0.03 -11.96
C ILE A 207 -2.01 0.46 -12.17
N ALA A 208 -1.42 0.11 -13.30
CA ALA A 208 -0.09 0.51 -13.73
C ALA A 208 -0.16 1.09 -15.14
N PRO A 209 -0.35 2.41 -15.27
CA PRO A 209 -0.45 3.06 -16.57
C PRO A 209 0.75 2.82 -17.47
N CYS A 210 1.95 2.72 -16.89
CA CYS A 210 3.21 2.53 -17.60
C CYS A 210 4.30 1.99 -16.68
N SER A 211 5.45 1.64 -17.24
CA SER A 211 6.69 1.47 -16.50
C SER A 211 7.20 2.82 -16.00
N PHE A 212 7.96 2.84 -14.90
CA PHE A 212 8.61 4.06 -14.45
C PHE A 212 9.58 4.66 -15.50
N ARG A 213 10.10 3.84 -16.43
CA ARG A 213 10.98 4.31 -17.53
C ARG A 213 10.23 5.10 -18.60
N GLU A 214 8.92 4.90 -18.69
CA GLU A 214 8.07 5.54 -19.71
C GLU A 214 7.39 6.83 -19.20
N LEU A 215 7.63 7.23 -17.94
CA LEU A 215 6.97 8.37 -17.31
C LEU A 215 7.13 9.69 -18.12
N ALA A 216 8.30 9.89 -18.72
CA ALA A 216 8.58 11.09 -19.50
C ALA A 216 7.87 11.11 -20.88
N GLU A 217 7.46 9.96 -21.40
CA GLU A 217 6.86 9.81 -22.73
C GLU A 217 5.35 10.04 -22.72
N GLY A 218 4.74 10.02 -21.53
CA GLY A 218 3.30 10.07 -21.35
C GLY A 218 2.59 8.76 -21.66
N VAL A 219 1.30 8.68 -21.32
CA VAL A 219 0.51 7.46 -21.40
C VAL A 219 -0.55 7.55 -22.50
N SER A 220 -0.45 6.71 -23.53
CA SER A 220 -1.52 6.58 -24.53
C SER A 220 -2.68 5.77 -23.98
N LEU A 221 -3.89 6.29 -24.10
CA LEU A 221 -5.12 5.61 -23.68
C LEU A 221 -5.67 4.63 -24.73
N ASP A 222 -5.12 4.61 -25.96
CA ASP A 222 -5.67 3.77 -27.04
C ASP A 222 -5.48 2.27 -26.79
N SER A 223 -4.39 1.91 -26.11
CA SER A 223 -4.09 0.53 -25.70
C SER A 223 -4.49 0.22 -24.26
N ARG A 224 -5.19 1.14 -23.57
CA ARG A 224 -5.50 1.05 -22.15
C ARG A 224 -7.00 1.28 -21.86
N PRO A 225 -7.85 0.31 -22.22
CA PRO A 225 -9.31 0.48 -22.18
C PRO A 225 -9.86 0.73 -20.78
N VAL A 226 -9.27 0.15 -19.74
CA VAL A 226 -9.69 0.35 -18.35
C VAL A 226 -9.40 1.77 -17.89
N LEU A 227 -8.20 2.28 -18.16
CA LEU A 227 -7.85 3.67 -17.86
C LEU A 227 -8.73 4.64 -18.66
N LYS A 228 -8.95 4.36 -19.94
CA LYS A 228 -9.84 5.16 -20.80
C LYS A 228 -11.26 5.24 -20.25
N ALA A 229 -11.81 4.11 -19.78
CA ALA A 229 -13.13 4.07 -19.18
C ALA A 229 -13.18 4.89 -17.87
N LEU A 230 -12.20 4.69 -16.97
CA LEU A 230 -12.13 5.41 -15.70
C LEU A 230 -11.96 6.92 -15.84
N LEU A 231 -11.14 7.38 -16.78
CA LEU A 231 -10.89 8.81 -16.99
C LEU A 231 -12.04 9.51 -17.72
N ASN A 232 -12.75 8.82 -18.61
CA ASN A 232 -13.81 9.45 -19.42
C ASN A 232 -15.22 9.39 -18.79
N GLY A 233 -15.48 8.44 -17.89
CA GLY A 233 -16.81 8.28 -17.32
C GLY A 233 -16.83 7.57 -15.96
N GLY A 234 -15.68 7.51 -15.29
CA GLY A 234 -15.56 7.01 -13.92
C GLY A 234 -16.01 5.55 -13.77
N ILE A 235 -16.52 5.24 -12.59
CA ILE A 235 -16.96 3.87 -12.23
C ILE A 235 -18.09 3.36 -13.12
N LYS A 236 -19.01 4.23 -13.54
CA LYS A 236 -20.11 3.83 -14.43
C LYS A 236 -19.59 3.31 -15.78
N SER A 237 -18.66 4.03 -16.38
CA SER A 237 -18.06 3.64 -17.66
C SER A 237 -17.29 2.32 -17.58
N LEU A 238 -16.56 2.11 -16.47
CA LEU A 238 -15.89 0.83 -16.22
C LEU A 238 -16.87 -0.30 -16.00
N PHE A 239 -17.98 -0.06 -15.30
CA PHE A 239 -19.05 -1.04 -15.08
C PHE A 239 -19.69 -1.45 -16.41
N ASP A 240 -20.03 -0.49 -17.28
CA ASP A 240 -20.58 -0.77 -18.60
C ASP A 240 -19.61 -1.57 -19.48
N TYR A 241 -18.32 -1.22 -19.42
CA TYR A 241 -17.28 -1.95 -20.12
C TYR A 241 -17.19 -3.42 -19.65
N ALA A 242 -17.17 -3.65 -18.33
CA ALA A 242 -17.16 -5.01 -17.77
C ALA A 242 -18.44 -5.79 -18.12
N THR A 243 -19.61 -5.13 -18.09
CA THR A 243 -20.90 -5.74 -18.44
C THR A 243 -20.94 -6.20 -19.89
N ALA A 244 -20.27 -5.50 -20.81
CA ALA A 244 -20.15 -5.93 -22.20
C ALA A 244 -19.37 -7.27 -22.35
N PHE A 245 -18.55 -7.64 -21.36
CA PHE A 245 -17.88 -8.94 -21.25
C PHE A 245 -18.64 -9.97 -20.42
N GLY A 246 -19.85 -9.64 -19.94
CA GLY A 246 -20.71 -10.52 -19.17
C GLY A 246 -20.50 -10.41 -17.65
N PHE A 247 -19.99 -9.30 -17.13
CA PHE A 247 -19.96 -9.06 -15.68
C PHE A 247 -21.39 -9.01 -15.11
N VAL A 248 -21.57 -9.71 -14.00
CA VAL A 248 -22.83 -9.72 -13.23
C VAL A 248 -22.57 -9.08 -11.88
N GLU A 249 -23.40 -8.13 -11.51
CA GLU A 249 -23.32 -7.44 -10.22
C GLU A 249 -23.45 -8.42 -9.05
N ASN A 250 -22.62 -8.21 -8.02
CA ASN A 250 -22.71 -8.97 -6.77
C ASN A 250 -23.98 -8.57 -6.01
N GLU A 251 -24.88 -9.52 -5.75
CA GLU A 251 -26.15 -9.30 -5.03
C GLU A 251 -25.93 -8.73 -3.62
N LYS A 252 -24.82 -9.04 -2.97
CA LYS A 252 -24.45 -8.47 -1.65
C LYS A 252 -24.05 -7.00 -1.73
N GLY A 253 -23.68 -6.50 -2.92
CA GLY A 253 -23.18 -5.14 -3.12
C GLY A 253 -21.69 -4.97 -2.79
N TYR A 254 -21.27 -3.73 -2.63
CA TYR A 254 -19.85 -3.33 -2.55
C TYR A 254 -19.60 -2.40 -1.36
N ALA A 255 -18.42 -2.51 -0.77
CA ALA A 255 -17.96 -1.69 0.36
C ALA A 255 -17.68 -0.22 -0.02
N GLY A 256 -17.54 0.08 -1.30
CA GLY A 256 -17.26 1.42 -1.83
C GLY A 256 -16.87 1.39 -3.30
N LYS A 257 -16.63 2.58 -3.88
CA LYS A 257 -16.22 2.71 -5.28
C LYS A 257 -14.97 1.88 -5.62
N CYS A 258 -14.02 1.85 -4.70
CA CYS A 258 -12.75 1.14 -4.92
C CYS A 258 -12.93 -0.38 -4.88
N HIS A 259 -13.80 -0.93 -4.02
CA HIS A 259 -14.13 -2.35 -4.02
C HIS A 259 -14.79 -2.75 -5.35
N LEU A 260 -15.83 -2.02 -5.77
CA LEU A 260 -16.46 -2.24 -7.08
C LEU A 260 -15.44 -2.16 -8.22
N CYS A 261 -14.59 -1.12 -8.23
CA CYS A 261 -13.55 -0.94 -9.24
C CYS A 261 -12.60 -2.14 -9.30
N VAL A 262 -12.17 -2.66 -8.16
CA VAL A 262 -11.26 -3.82 -8.10
C VAL A 262 -11.95 -5.09 -8.61
N GLU A 263 -13.21 -5.33 -8.26
CA GLU A 263 -13.96 -6.48 -8.80
C GLU A 263 -14.14 -6.40 -10.31
N LEU A 264 -14.48 -5.23 -10.82
CA LEU A 264 -14.62 -5.00 -12.27
C LEU A 264 -13.29 -5.26 -13.00
N ARG A 265 -12.19 -4.71 -12.48
CA ARG A 265 -10.86 -4.88 -13.06
C ARG A 265 -10.38 -6.34 -13.00
N LYS A 266 -10.63 -7.03 -11.88
CA LYS A 266 -10.33 -8.45 -11.74
C LYS A 266 -11.06 -9.25 -12.81
N PHE A 267 -12.38 -9.05 -12.95
CA PHE A 267 -13.18 -9.72 -13.95
C PHE A 267 -12.71 -9.42 -15.38
N ILE A 268 -12.43 -8.15 -15.70
CA ILE A 268 -11.91 -7.77 -17.03
C ILE A 268 -10.59 -8.48 -17.30
N ASN A 269 -9.67 -8.47 -16.35
CA ASN A 269 -8.36 -9.11 -16.50
C ASN A 269 -8.42 -10.63 -16.74
N GLU A 270 -9.41 -11.30 -16.16
CA GLU A 270 -9.68 -12.73 -16.40
C GLU A 270 -10.23 -13.00 -17.80
N LYS A 271 -10.95 -12.05 -18.40
CA LYS A 271 -11.58 -12.19 -19.73
C LYS A 271 -10.70 -11.67 -20.87
N SER A 272 -10.06 -10.56 -20.65
CA SER A 272 -9.24 -9.85 -21.63
C SER A 272 -8.10 -9.13 -20.89
N PRO A 273 -6.93 -9.76 -20.73
CA PRO A 273 -5.81 -9.13 -20.06
C PRO A 273 -5.46 -7.77 -20.65
N CYS A 274 -5.39 -6.76 -19.79
CA CYS A 274 -5.08 -5.38 -20.14
C CYS A 274 -3.70 -5.02 -19.58
N PRO A 275 -2.82 -4.38 -20.35
CA PRO A 275 -1.46 -4.06 -19.90
C PRO A 275 -1.41 -3.16 -18.67
N GLU A 276 -2.41 -2.31 -18.50
CA GLU A 276 -2.52 -1.41 -17.35
C GLU A 276 -3.05 -2.08 -16.08
N LEU A 277 -3.45 -3.36 -16.14
CA LEU A 277 -3.88 -4.14 -14.97
C LEU A 277 -2.72 -4.97 -14.43
N ALA A 278 -1.82 -4.32 -13.73
CA ALA A 278 -0.59 -4.90 -13.21
C ALA A 278 -0.32 -4.46 -11.75
N PRO A 279 0.45 -5.24 -10.98
CA PRO A 279 0.92 -6.58 -11.34
C PRO A 279 -0.21 -7.63 -11.27
N ALA A 280 -0.07 -8.72 -12.00
CA ALA A 280 -1.06 -9.81 -12.04
C ALA A 280 -1.28 -10.45 -10.65
N GLU A 281 -0.22 -10.48 -9.84
CA GLU A 281 -0.22 -10.98 -8.47
C GLU A 281 -1.23 -10.25 -7.59
N PHE A 282 -1.42 -8.93 -7.78
CA PHE A 282 -2.42 -8.17 -7.05
C PHE A 282 -3.80 -8.83 -7.15
N TYR A 283 -4.24 -9.14 -8.36
CA TYR A 283 -5.56 -9.75 -8.60
C TYR A 283 -5.66 -11.19 -8.11
N SER A 284 -4.57 -11.95 -8.15
CA SER A 284 -4.54 -13.33 -7.69
C SER A 284 -4.62 -13.48 -6.16
N PHE A 285 -4.23 -12.45 -5.40
CA PHE A 285 -4.22 -12.45 -3.93
C PHE A 285 -5.45 -11.83 -3.28
N LEU A 286 -6.35 -11.21 -4.03
CA LEU A 286 -7.54 -10.55 -3.48
C LEU A 286 -8.52 -11.52 -2.81
N ALA A 287 -8.62 -12.75 -3.28
CA ALA A 287 -9.60 -13.75 -2.86
C ALA A 287 -9.02 -14.86 -1.95
N LYS A 288 -7.87 -14.62 -1.32
CA LYS A 288 -7.22 -15.61 -0.43
C LYS A 288 -7.41 -15.20 1.04
#